data_f6b9cd5b49a69daab2404f360c09ed13
#
_entry.id   f6b9cd5b49a69daab2404f360c09ed13
#
_cell.length_a   1.000
_cell.length_b   1.000
_cell.length_c   1.000
_cell.angle_alpha   90.00
_cell.angle_beta   90.00
_cell.angle_gamma   90.00
#
_symmetry.space_group_name_H-M   'P 1'
#
loop_
_entity.id
_entity.type
_entity.pdbx_description
1 polymer ?
#
loop_
_entity_poly.entity_id
_entity_poly.type
_entity_poly.pdbx_seq_one_letter_code
_entity_poly.pdbx_strand_id
1 'polypeptide(L)'
;MGQIIGEGITFDDVLLVPSYSQVVPNQVDLTTWLTKKIKLNIPMMSAGMDTVTEHRMAIAMARQGGIGIIHKNMSIEAQAEEVDKVKRSENGVITDPFSLSPEHTLADADALMAKFRISGVPITEGRKLVGIITNRDLKFETDFTKKIKESMTSEGLITAPEGITLEEAKKILAKARKEKLPIVDKDFNLKGLITIKDIEKTIKYPLAAKDSQGRLLCGAGVGITANVLDRVAALVAAKVDVIVLDSAHGHSQNVLNCLKMIKEKYPDLQVIAGNVATGDATRALIEAGADAVKVGIGPGSICTTRVVAGIGVPQVSAIMDCYSVAKEYGIPIIADGGIKYSGDITKAIAAGGNVCMMGYMFAGCEESPGEYELFQGRKYKVYRGMGSIAAMENGSKDRYFQENAKKLVPEGVEGRVAYKGSVEDTVFQLLGGLRSGMGYCGAQDIETLKETGRFVKISAASLKESHPHDIHITKEAPNYSVDDK
;
A
#
# COMPACT_ATOMS: atom_id res chain seq x y z
N MET A 1 -35.23 -21.46 -12.11
CA MET A 1 -35.27 -21.72 -10.65
C MET A 1 -33.83 -21.55 -10.13
N GLY A 2 -33.63 -20.82 -9.03
CA GLY A 2 -32.31 -20.70 -8.42
C GLY A 2 -31.81 -22.04 -7.90
N GLN A 3 -30.48 -22.20 -7.85
CA GLN A 3 -29.83 -23.45 -7.40
C GLN A 3 -28.91 -23.18 -6.21
N ILE A 4 -28.84 -24.10 -5.26
CA ILE A 4 -27.79 -24.16 -4.25
C ILE A 4 -26.61 -24.91 -4.87
N ILE A 5 -25.48 -24.19 -5.12
CA ILE A 5 -24.29 -24.75 -5.79
C ILE A 5 -23.22 -25.26 -4.83
N GLY A 6 -23.37 -25.00 -3.54
CA GLY A 6 -22.40 -25.43 -2.54
C GLY A 6 -22.61 -24.80 -1.19
N GLU A 7 -21.66 -25.05 -0.29
CA GLU A 7 -21.56 -24.46 1.04
C GLU A 7 -20.46 -23.40 1.07
N GLY A 8 -20.76 -22.22 1.62
CA GLY A 8 -19.79 -21.14 1.74
C GLY A 8 -19.05 -21.18 3.06
N ILE A 9 -17.72 -21.02 3.01
CA ILE A 9 -16.82 -21.08 4.16
C ILE A 9 -16.13 -19.71 4.34
N THR A 10 -16.21 -19.17 5.56
CA THR A 10 -15.47 -17.95 5.96
C THR A 10 -14.33 -18.30 6.92
N PHE A 11 -13.53 -17.30 7.33
CA PHE A 11 -12.39 -17.53 8.23
C PHE A 11 -12.80 -18.13 9.59
N ASP A 12 -13.97 -17.78 10.09
CA ASP A 12 -14.48 -18.29 11.37
C ASP A 12 -14.99 -19.75 11.30
N ASP A 13 -15.18 -20.30 10.10
CA ASP A 13 -15.65 -21.67 9.90
C ASP A 13 -14.52 -22.70 9.85
N VAL A 14 -13.27 -22.28 9.84
CA VAL A 14 -12.12 -23.18 9.64
C VAL A 14 -10.95 -22.84 10.56
N LEU A 15 -10.15 -23.88 10.85
CA LEU A 15 -8.79 -23.76 11.40
C LEU A 15 -7.81 -24.48 10.50
N LEU A 16 -6.55 -24.03 10.47
CA LEU A 16 -5.45 -24.75 9.84
C LEU A 16 -4.98 -25.88 10.76
N VAL A 17 -4.76 -27.05 10.18
CA VAL A 17 -4.26 -28.22 10.91
C VAL A 17 -2.74 -28.13 11.03
N PRO A 18 -2.15 -28.23 12.24
CA PRO A 18 -0.72 -28.27 12.42
C PRO A 18 -0.09 -29.43 11.65
N SER A 19 1.12 -29.21 11.15
CA SER A 19 1.90 -30.21 10.42
C SER A 19 3.30 -30.32 10.99
N TYR A 20 4.02 -31.42 10.64
CA TYR A 20 5.44 -31.53 11.00
C TYR A 20 6.20 -30.32 10.46
N SER A 21 7.02 -29.72 11.31
CA SER A 21 7.75 -28.50 10.99
C SER A 21 9.24 -28.62 11.32
N GLN A 22 10.08 -28.18 10.39
CA GLN A 22 11.50 -27.93 10.60
C GLN A 22 11.82 -26.43 10.53
N VAL A 23 10.78 -25.57 10.47
CA VAL A 23 10.89 -24.12 10.30
C VAL A 23 10.45 -23.44 11.59
N VAL A 24 11.28 -22.52 12.07
CA VAL A 24 10.92 -21.63 13.19
C VAL A 24 10.41 -20.28 12.65
N PRO A 25 9.53 -19.59 13.38
CA PRO A 25 8.84 -18.38 12.88
C PRO A 25 9.76 -17.29 12.32
N ASN A 26 10.95 -17.10 12.89
CA ASN A 26 11.91 -16.08 12.44
C ASN A 26 12.66 -16.44 11.13
N GLN A 27 12.57 -17.68 10.66
CA GLN A 27 13.19 -18.15 9.41
C GLN A 27 12.24 -18.17 8.23
N VAL A 28 10.96 -17.86 8.45
CA VAL A 28 9.94 -17.85 7.39
C VAL A 28 10.16 -16.70 6.43
N ASP A 29 10.16 -16.99 5.12
CA ASP A 29 10.17 -16.01 4.05
C ASP A 29 8.74 -15.54 3.76
N LEU A 30 8.48 -14.23 3.91
CA LEU A 30 7.19 -13.60 3.68
C LEU A 30 7.08 -12.90 2.33
N THR A 31 8.12 -12.99 1.51
CA THR A 31 8.09 -12.38 0.17
C THR A 31 7.01 -13.02 -0.69
N THR A 32 6.32 -12.21 -1.48
CA THR A 32 5.20 -12.67 -2.29
C THR A 32 5.04 -11.82 -3.55
N TRP A 33 4.32 -12.34 -4.54
CA TRP A 33 3.95 -11.60 -5.73
C TRP A 33 2.66 -10.80 -5.51
N LEU A 34 2.74 -9.47 -5.71
CA LEU A 34 1.58 -8.59 -5.76
C LEU A 34 0.89 -8.66 -7.12
N THR A 35 1.69 -8.60 -8.17
CA THR A 35 1.30 -8.78 -9.57
C THR A 35 2.31 -9.70 -10.24
N LYS A 36 2.08 -10.03 -11.50
CA LYS A 36 3.05 -10.86 -12.26
C LYS A 36 4.45 -10.24 -12.38
N LYS A 37 4.63 -8.94 -12.08
CA LYS A 37 5.93 -8.23 -12.18
C LYS A 37 6.40 -7.57 -10.88
N ILE A 38 5.52 -7.38 -9.89
CA ILE A 38 5.83 -6.68 -8.64
C ILE A 38 5.85 -7.66 -7.48
N LYS A 39 6.94 -7.70 -6.74
CA LYS A 39 7.08 -8.40 -5.46
C LYS A 39 6.92 -7.46 -4.28
N LEU A 40 6.35 -7.98 -3.18
CA LEU A 40 6.37 -7.37 -1.86
C LEU A 40 7.22 -8.21 -0.91
N ASN A 41 7.75 -7.58 0.13
CA ASN A 41 8.53 -8.25 1.17
C ASN A 41 7.64 -8.81 2.31
N ILE A 42 6.40 -8.36 2.39
CA ILE A 42 5.35 -8.90 3.27
C ILE A 42 4.01 -8.98 2.52
N PRO A 43 3.14 -9.93 2.83
CA PRO A 43 1.89 -10.14 2.11
C PRO A 43 0.75 -9.20 2.57
N MET A 44 1.02 -7.92 2.69
CA MET A 44 0.08 -6.94 3.25
C MET A 44 -0.08 -5.71 2.38
N MET A 45 -1.32 -5.24 2.28
CA MET A 45 -1.73 -4.07 1.51
C MET A 45 -2.79 -3.28 2.28
N SER A 46 -2.65 -1.95 2.36
CA SER A 46 -3.71 -1.11 2.93
C SER A 46 -4.73 -0.72 1.85
N ALA A 47 -6.02 -0.78 2.23
CA ALA A 47 -7.13 -0.60 1.30
C ALA A 47 -7.24 0.83 0.77
N GLY A 48 -7.64 0.96 -0.49
CA GLY A 48 -7.88 2.23 -1.17
C GLY A 48 -9.20 2.89 -0.72
N MET A 49 -9.33 3.17 0.56
CA MET A 49 -10.49 3.77 1.20
C MET A 49 -10.13 5.14 1.78
N ASP A 50 -11.08 6.08 1.73
CA ASP A 50 -10.84 7.48 2.10
C ASP A 50 -10.61 7.73 3.61
N THR A 51 -10.82 6.72 4.44
CA THR A 51 -10.45 6.73 5.87
C THR A 51 -9.28 5.79 6.21
N VAL A 52 -8.61 5.22 5.19
CA VAL A 52 -7.52 4.24 5.40
C VAL A 52 -6.21 4.69 4.78
N THR A 53 -6.17 5.01 3.48
CA THR A 53 -4.90 5.19 2.77
C THR A 53 -4.80 6.49 1.99
N GLU A 54 -3.97 7.39 2.51
CA GLU A 54 -3.33 8.50 1.82
C GLU A 54 -1.80 8.35 1.94
N HIS A 55 -1.01 9.36 1.54
CA HIS A 55 0.46 9.24 1.50
C HIS A 55 1.09 8.77 2.81
N ARG A 56 0.61 9.22 3.98
CA ARG A 56 1.18 8.81 5.28
C ARG A 56 1.09 7.30 5.49
N MET A 57 -0.10 6.72 5.28
CA MET A 57 -0.33 5.28 5.36
C MET A 57 0.47 4.52 4.29
N ALA A 58 0.46 5.00 3.05
CA ALA A 58 1.17 4.34 1.95
C ALA A 58 2.68 4.30 2.19
N ILE A 59 3.28 5.38 2.70
CA ILE A 59 4.69 5.44 3.10
C ILE A 59 4.98 4.43 4.22
N ALA A 60 4.15 4.41 5.28
CA ALA A 60 4.34 3.52 6.40
C ALA A 60 4.25 2.04 5.98
N MET A 61 3.24 1.68 5.16
CA MET A 61 3.08 0.32 4.63
C MET A 61 4.26 -0.11 3.76
N ALA A 62 4.72 0.75 2.85
CA ALA A 62 5.86 0.43 1.99
C ALA A 62 7.17 0.27 2.79
N ARG A 63 7.38 1.06 3.84
CA ARG A 63 8.52 0.91 4.78
C ARG A 63 8.54 -0.43 5.48
N GLN A 64 7.38 -0.98 5.80
CA GLN A 64 7.26 -2.31 6.40
C GLN A 64 7.40 -3.45 5.38
N GLY A 65 7.45 -3.15 4.09
CA GLY A 65 7.61 -4.13 3.03
C GLY A 65 6.33 -4.50 2.27
N GLY A 66 5.21 -3.88 2.63
CA GLY A 66 3.92 -3.98 1.94
C GLY A 66 3.70 -2.86 0.94
N ILE A 67 2.44 -2.53 0.66
CA ILE A 67 2.05 -1.43 -0.22
C ILE A 67 0.75 -0.77 0.24
N GLY A 68 0.66 0.55 0.07
CA GLY A 68 -0.59 1.30 0.26
C GLY A 68 -1.23 1.66 -1.07
N ILE A 69 -2.57 1.61 -1.11
CA ILE A 69 -3.35 2.01 -2.27
C ILE A 69 -4.04 3.34 -1.98
N ILE A 70 -3.58 4.40 -2.62
CA ILE A 70 -4.17 5.74 -2.48
C ILE A 70 -5.61 5.71 -3.01
N HIS A 71 -6.56 6.15 -2.20
CA HIS A 71 -7.97 6.16 -2.57
C HIS A 71 -8.29 7.18 -3.69
N LYS A 72 -9.40 6.98 -4.38
CA LYS A 72 -9.83 7.82 -5.51
C LYS A 72 -10.84 8.92 -5.16
N ASN A 73 -11.29 9.00 -3.90
CA ASN A 73 -12.26 10.01 -3.44
C ASN A 73 -11.61 11.39 -3.29
N MET A 74 -10.97 11.85 -4.35
CA MET A 74 -10.33 13.15 -4.48
C MET A 74 -10.16 13.49 -5.97
N SER A 75 -9.77 14.72 -6.29
CA SER A 75 -9.51 15.11 -7.67
C SER A 75 -8.35 14.30 -8.27
N ILE A 76 -8.24 14.30 -9.60
CA ILE A 76 -7.15 13.61 -10.31
C ILE A 76 -5.79 14.16 -9.85
N GLU A 77 -5.68 15.48 -9.75
CA GLU A 77 -4.47 16.19 -9.36
C GLU A 77 -4.08 15.88 -7.92
N ALA A 78 -5.06 15.88 -7.01
CA ALA A 78 -4.83 15.57 -5.59
C ALA A 78 -4.34 14.13 -5.41
N GLN A 79 -4.92 13.16 -6.13
CA GLN A 79 -4.49 11.76 -6.06
C GLN A 79 -3.08 11.58 -6.63
N ALA A 80 -2.77 12.23 -7.74
CA ALA A 80 -1.43 12.22 -8.32
C ALA A 80 -0.40 12.87 -7.36
N GLU A 81 -0.78 13.96 -6.66
CA GLU A 81 0.07 14.57 -5.64
C GLU A 81 0.32 13.64 -4.45
N GLU A 82 -0.69 12.89 -3.99
CA GLU A 82 -0.52 11.89 -2.93
C GLU A 82 0.46 10.79 -3.35
N VAL A 83 0.38 10.29 -4.59
CA VAL A 83 1.35 9.34 -5.13
C VAL A 83 2.75 9.96 -5.21
N ASP A 84 2.89 11.19 -5.69
CA ASP A 84 4.17 11.90 -5.78
C ASP A 84 4.82 12.07 -4.40
N LYS A 85 4.04 12.38 -3.36
CA LYS A 85 4.54 12.45 -1.96
C LYS A 85 5.15 11.12 -1.52
N VAL A 86 4.53 9.98 -1.87
CA VAL A 86 5.08 8.66 -1.56
C VAL A 86 6.37 8.41 -2.33
N LYS A 87 6.36 8.64 -3.63
CA LYS A 87 7.52 8.40 -4.51
C LYS A 87 8.73 9.27 -4.16
N ARG A 88 8.51 10.46 -3.60
CA ARG A 88 9.58 11.38 -3.15
C ARG A 88 10.00 11.17 -1.69
N SER A 89 9.27 10.38 -0.92
CA SER A 89 9.55 10.21 0.52
C SER A 89 10.87 9.50 0.81
N GLU A 90 11.29 8.61 -0.07
CA GLU A 90 12.56 7.90 -0.01
C GLU A 90 13.13 7.68 -1.41
N ASN A 91 14.44 7.88 -1.51
CA ASN A 91 15.19 7.61 -2.71
C ASN A 91 16.49 6.91 -2.32
N GLY A 92 16.93 5.94 -3.11
CA GLY A 92 18.30 5.43 -3.00
C GLY A 92 19.27 6.47 -3.54
N VAL A 93 19.19 6.71 -4.85
CA VAL A 93 19.80 7.84 -5.54
C VAL A 93 18.68 8.66 -6.16
N ILE A 94 18.56 9.93 -5.82
CA ILE A 94 17.64 10.85 -6.48
C ILE A 94 18.19 11.08 -7.88
N THR A 95 17.61 10.45 -8.90
CA THR A 95 18.12 10.46 -10.29
C THR A 95 17.81 11.73 -11.07
N ASP A 96 16.91 12.57 -10.57
CA ASP A 96 16.57 13.87 -11.14
C ASP A 96 16.37 14.87 -9.99
N PRO A 97 17.46 15.28 -9.32
CA PRO A 97 17.36 16.19 -8.19
C PRO A 97 16.97 17.58 -8.68
N PHE A 98 16.14 18.27 -7.88
CA PHE A 98 15.93 19.69 -8.10
C PHE A 98 17.26 20.41 -8.13
N SER A 99 17.44 21.28 -9.10
CA SER A 99 18.62 22.14 -9.22
C SER A 99 18.18 23.57 -9.54
N LEU A 100 18.98 24.55 -9.15
CA LEU A 100 18.82 25.95 -9.47
C LEU A 100 20.07 26.47 -10.15
N SER A 101 19.94 27.58 -10.89
CA SER A 101 21.07 28.31 -11.47
C SER A 101 21.72 29.21 -10.41
N PRO A 102 23.02 29.50 -10.50
CA PRO A 102 23.70 30.50 -9.66
C PRO A 102 23.06 31.90 -9.70
N GLU A 103 22.33 32.21 -10.77
CA GLU A 103 21.66 33.50 -10.98
C GLU A 103 20.27 33.59 -10.31
N HIS A 104 19.69 32.49 -9.81
CA HIS A 104 18.50 32.56 -8.98
C HIS A 104 18.81 33.27 -7.64
N THR A 105 17.75 33.69 -6.96
CA THR A 105 17.86 34.35 -5.66
C THR A 105 17.83 33.33 -4.51
N LEU A 106 18.28 33.78 -3.33
CA LEU A 106 18.14 32.95 -2.11
C LEU A 106 16.69 32.73 -1.75
N ALA A 107 15.78 33.66 -2.08
CA ALA A 107 14.34 33.48 -1.95
C ALA A 107 13.82 32.33 -2.81
N ASP A 108 14.32 32.16 -4.04
CA ASP A 108 13.95 31.01 -4.90
C ASP A 108 14.40 29.71 -4.30
N ALA A 109 15.59 29.65 -3.71
CA ALA A 109 16.11 28.45 -3.04
C ALA A 109 15.31 28.10 -1.79
N ASP A 110 14.99 29.11 -0.97
CA ASP A 110 14.18 28.93 0.24
C ASP A 110 12.77 28.45 -0.09
N ALA A 111 12.11 29.07 -1.06
CA ALA A 111 10.79 28.68 -1.54
C ALA A 111 10.77 27.24 -2.08
N LEU A 112 11.80 26.83 -2.85
CA LEU A 112 11.94 25.48 -3.36
C LEU A 112 12.13 24.48 -2.21
N MET A 113 13.02 24.79 -1.26
CA MET A 113 13.29 23.94 -0.10
C MET A 113 12.04 23.79 0.78
N ALA A 114 11.29 24.87 1.03
CA ALA A 114 10.06 24.85 1.81
C ALA A 114 8.96 24.02 1.10
N LYS A 115 8.73 24.27 -0.19
CA LYS A 115 7.72 23.59 -1.00
C LYS A 115 7.91 22.08 -1.01
N PHE A 116 9.15 21.63 -1.19
CA PHE A 116 9.46 20.19 -1.31
C PHE A 116 10.02 19.56 -0.02
N ARG A 117 10.10 20.35 1.07
CA ARG A 117 10.64 19.92 2.38
C ARG A 117 12.04 19.31 2.28
N ILE A 118 12.87 19.86 1.43
CA ILE A 118 14.26 19.48 1.24
C ILE A 118 15.20 20.48 1.94
N SER A 119 16.37 20.05 2.38
CA SER A 119 17.30 20.85 3.17
C SER A 119 18.51 21.34 2.37
N GLY A 120 18.46 21.27 1.05
CA GLY A 120 19.49 21.80 0.16
C GLY A 120 19.31 21.35 -1.27
N VAL A 121 19.87 22.15 -2.17
CA VAL A 121 19.66 22.07 -3.61
C VAL A 121 21.02 22.14 -4.31
N PRO A 122 21.37 21.20 -5.22
CA PRO A 122 22.49 21.34 -6.13
C PRO A 122 22.30 22.54 -7.06
N ILE A 123 23.39 23.26 -7.34
CA ILE A 123 23.39 24.42 -8.22
C ILE A 123 24.12 24.06 -9.50
N THR A 124 23.48 24.32 -10.64
CA THR A 124 23.97 23.91 -11.95
C THR A 124 23.99 25.06 -12.96
N GLU A 125 24.98 25.05 -13.84
CA GLU A 125 24.97 25.81 -15.08
C GLU A 125 24.67 24.85 -16.23
N GLY A 126 23.48 24.95 -16.78
CA GLY A 126 22.97 23.90 -17.66
C GLY A 126 22.82 22.58 -16.88
N ARG A 127 23.64 21.58 -17.19
CA ARG A 127 23.71 20.29 -16.47
C ARG A 127 24.91 20.18 -15.53
N LYS A 128 25.90 21.07 -15.69
CA LYS A 128 27.16 21.01 -14.94
C LYS A 128 26.97 21.48 -13.50
N LEU A 129 27.36 20.64 -12.55
CA LEU A 129 27.32 21.00 -11.12
C LEU A 129 28.38 22.08 -10.85
N VAL A 130 27.96 23.21 -10.27
CA VAL A 130 28.84 24.33 -9.92
C VAL A 130 28.80 24.70 -8.43
N GLY A 131 27.84 24.16 -7.70
CA GLY A 131 27.70 24.43 -6.27
C GLY A 131 26.61 23.62 -5.60
N ILE A 132 26.44 23.85 -4.31
CA ILE A 132 25.32 23.39 -3.51
C ILE A 132 24.93 24.48 -2.52
N ILE A 133 23.62 24.66 -2.30
CA ILE A 133 23.09 25.55 -1.27
C ILE A 133 22.22 24.73 -0.31
N THR A 134 22.31 25.03 0.97
CA THR A 134 21.62 24.27 2.04
C THR A 134 20.95 25.21 3.03
N ASN A 135 20.06 24.68 3.87
CA ASN A 135 19.44 25.44 4.97
C ASN A 135 20.48 26.06 5.92
N ARG A 136 21.70 25.51 6.01
CA ARG A 136 22.78 26.09 6.82
C ARG A 136 23.25 27.40 6.25
N ASP A 137 23.34 27.48 4.93
CA ASP A 137 23.79 28.67 4.20
C ASP A 137 22.74 29.80 4.30
N LEU A 138 21.46 29.46 4.39
CA LEU A 138 20.34 30.41 4.52
C LEU A 138 20.05 30.82 5.97
N LYS A 139 20.50 30.04 6.96
CA LYS A 139 20.05 30.17 8.37
C LYS A 139 20.32 31.54 9.00
N PHE A 140 21.38 32.18 8.60
CA PHE A 140 21.83 33.48 9.13
C PHE A 140 21.72 34.60 8.11
N GLU A 141 21.16 34.33 6.94
CA GLU A 141 20.98 35.32 5.89
C GLU A 141 19.75 36.20 6.18
N THR A 142 19.88 37.47 5.94
CA THR A 142 18.82 38.46 6.14
C THR A 142 18.36 39.08 4.83
N ASP A 143 19.17 38.99 3.77
CA ASP A 143 18.87 39.52 2.45
C ASP A 143 18.68 38.38 1.44
N PHE A 144 17.45 37.96 1.28
CA PHE A 144 17.05 36.89 0.36
C PHE A 144 17.00 37.37 -1.12
N THR A 145 17.26 38.63 -1.41
CA THR A 145 17.37 39.14 -2.80
C THR A 145 18.73 38.85 -3.44
N LYS A 146 19.74 38.49 -2.64
CA LYS A 146 21.05 38.07 -3.11
C LYS A 146 20.98 36.88 -4.07
N LYS A 147 21.95 36.81 -4.98
CA LYS A 147 22.10 35.66 -5.88
C LYS A 147 22.67 34.45 -5.14
N ILE A 148 22.24 33.25 -5.54
CA ILE A 148 22.70 31.97 -4.94
C ILE A 148 24.24 31.88 -4.99
N LYS A 149 24.87 32.33 -6.07
CA LYS A 149 26.35 32.32 -6.23
C LYS A 149 27.11 33.00 -5.11
N GLU A 150 26.48 33.96 -4.41
CA GLU A 150 27.10 34.71 -3.33
C GLU A 150 27.15 33.94 -1.99
N SER A 151 26.30 32.92 -1.84
CA SER A 151 26.13 32.15 -0.58
C SER A 151 26.33 30.66 -0.74
N MET A 152 26.35 30.12 -1.98
CA MET A 152 26.52 28.70 -2.21
C MET A 152 27.92 28.20 -1.88
N THR A 153 28.06 26.94 -1.53
CA THR A 153 29.35 26.24 -1.49
C THR A 153 29.73 25.86 -2.92
N SER A 154 30.78 26.45 -3.47
CA SER A 154 31.30 26.16 -4.81
C SER A 154 32.67 25.50 -4.81
N GLU A 155 33.48 25.73 -3.77
CA GLU A 155 34.80 25.14 -3.60
C GLU A 155 34.76 23.88 -2.71
N GLY A 156 35.60 22.90 -3.01
CA GLY A 156 35.69 21.68 -2.23
C GLY A 156 34.43 20.83 -2.25
N LEU A 157 33.67 20.85 -3.36
CA LEU A 157 32.49 20.02 -3.53
C LEU A 157 32.85 18.54 -3.41
N ILE A 158 32.14 17.84 -2.50
CA ILE A 158 32.26 16.40 -2.38
C ILE A 158 31.22 15.77 -3.29
N THR A 159 31.67 14.99 -4.25
CA THR A 159 30.85 14.30 -5.26
C THR A 159 31.23 12.85 -5.36
N ALA A 160 30.40 12.05 -6.03
CA ALA A 160 30.69 10.65 -6.35
C ALA A 160 30.27 10.33 -7.81
N PRO A 161 30.85 9.30 -8.42
CA PRO A 161 30.47 8.88 -9.76
C PRO A 161 29.12 8.13 -9.76
N GLU A 162 28.51 8.03 -10.94
CA GLU A 162 27.36 7.15 -11.16
C GLU A 162 27.70 5.69 -10.79
N GLY A 163 26.73 4.95 -10.26
CA GLY A 163 26.87 3.55 -9.87
C GLY A 163 27.47 3.33 -8.48
N ILE A 164 27.76 4.39 -7.72
CA ILE A 164 28.22 4.27 -6.34
C ILE A 164 27.16 3.56 -5.48
N THR A 165 27.60 2.66 -4.60
CA THR A 165 26.72 2.01 -3.63
C THR A 165 26.39 2.95 -2.46
N LEU A 166 25.24 2.72 -1.78
CA LEU A 166 24.87 3.49 -0.59
C LEU A 166 25.89 3.34 0.55
N GLU A 167 26.52 2.19 0.68
CA GLU A 167 27.58 1.94 1.69
C GLU A 167 28.84 2.78 1.43
N GLU A 168 29.26 2.87 0.17
CA GLU A 168 30.37 3.74 -0.23
C GLU A 168 30.03 5.22 -0.04
N ALA A 169 28.81 5.62 -0.46
CA ALA A 169 28.29 6.96 -0.25
C ALA A 169 28.28 7.35 1.24
N LYS A 170 27.86 6.43 2.13
CA LYS A 170 27.90 6.62 3.58
C LYS A 170 29.31 6.90 4.08
N LYS A 171 30.30 6.13 3.62
CA LYS A 171 31.71 6.33 4.01
C LYS A 171 32.24 7.70 3.57
N ILE A 172 31.92 8.13 2.34
CA ILE A 172 32.29 9.45 1.81
C ILE A 172 31.64 10.57 2.65
N LEU A 173 30.33 10.49 2.86
CA LEU A 173 29.59 11.48 3.66
C LEU A 173 30.09 11.57 5.10
N ALA A 174 30.36 10.44 5.74
CA ALA A 174 30.90 10.39 7.09
C ALA A 174 32.31 11.01 7.18
N LYS A 175 33.20 10.68 6.26
CA LYS A 175 34.57 11.24 6.20
C LYS A 175 34.52 12.75 5.94
N ALA A 176 33.67 13.21 5.03
CA ALA A 176 33.54 14.61 4.66
C ALA A 176 32.70 15.42 5.66
N ARG A 177 31.99 14.77 6.61
CA ARG A 177 31.02 15.40 7.52
C ARG A 177 29.95 16.21 6.78
N LYS A 178 29.48 15.67 5.65
CA LYS A 178 28.45 16.28 4.81
C LYS A 178 27.17 15.44 4.85
N GLU A 179 26.03 16.05 4.55
CA GLU A 179 24.72 15.39 4.56
C GLU A 179 24.23 15.05 3.16
N LYS A 180 24.86 15.59 2.13
CA LYS A 180 24.45 15.47 0.73
C LYS A 180 25.65 15.17 -0.16
N LEU A 181 25.46 14.22 -1.08
CA LEU A 181 26.47 13.77 -2.01
C LEU A 181 25.91 13.86 -3.44
N PRO A 182 26.22 14.92 -4.19
CA PRO A 182 25.89 15.00 -5.60
C PRO A 182 26.61 13.88 -6.37
N ILE A 183 25.88 13.24 -7.28
CA ILE A 183 26.38 12.23 -8.19
C ILE A 183 26.60 12.89 -9.54
N VAL A 184 27.79 12.73 -10.11
CA VAL A 184 28.18 13.38 -11.35
C VAL A 184 28.76 12.37 -12.34
N ASP A 185 28.66 12.69 -13.64
CA ASP A 185 29.38 11.98 -14.70
C ASP A 185 30.82 12.50 -14.86
N LYS A 186 31.54 11.99 -15.86
CA LYS A 186 32.93 12.36 -16.15
C LYS A 186 33.11 13.83 -16.55
N ASP A 187 32.06 14.44 -17.08
CA ASP A 187 32.04 15.86 -17.49
C ASP A 187 31.51 16.77 -16.38
N PHE A 188 31.35 16.22 -15.16
CA PHE A 188 30.81 16.91 -13.97
C PHE A 188 29.37 17.37 -14.12
N ASN A 189 28.57 16.69 -14.97
CA ASN A 189 27.15 16.93 -15.05
C ASN A 189 26.42 16.23 -13.89
N LEU A 190 25.48 16.92 -13.29
CA LEU A 190 24.65 16.37 -12.21
C LEU A 190 23.77 15.22 -12.73
N LYS A 191 23.90 14.04 -12.14
CA LYS A 191 23.15 12.83 -12.45
C LYS A 191 22.26 12.37 -11.31
N GLY A 192 22.57 12.79 -10.10
CA GLY A 192 21.80 12.38 -8.95
C GLY A 192 22.23 13.07 -7.67
N LEU A 193 21.53 12.74 -6.60
CA LEU A 193 21.84 13.21 -5.24
C LEU A 193 21.57 12.07 -4.26
N ILE A 194 22.49 11.80 -3.34
CA ILE A 194 22.31 10.92 -2.20
C ILE A 194 22.33 11.77 -0.95
N THR A 195 21.40 11.52 -0.01
CA THR A 195 21.40 12.20 1.29
C THR A 195 21.64 11.20 2.43
N ILE A 196 22.22 11.68 3.53
CA ILE A 196 22.42 10.84 4.73
C ILE A 196 21.07 10.30 5.27
N LYS A 197 20.01 11.11 5.15
CA LYS A 197 18.65 10.71 5.56
C LYS A 197 18.12 9.50 4.78
N ASP A 198 18.41 9.40 3.49
CA ASP A 198 17.98 8.27 2.67
C ASP A 198 18.73 6.99 3.04
N ILE A 199 20.02 7.13 3.37
CA ILE A 199 20.85 6.03 3.90
C ILE A 199 20.33 5.56 5.26
N GLU A 200 20.06 6.48 6.19
CA GLU A 200 19.49 6.17 7.52
C GLU A 200 18.14 5.46 7.41
N LYS A 201 17.26 5.89 6.51
CA LYS A 201 15.97 5.24 6.26
C LYS A 201 16.14 3.82 5.71
N THR A 202 17.10 3.60 4.80
CA THR A 202 17.40 2.27 4.27
C THR A 202 17.88 1.31 5.37
N ILE A 203 18.68 1.81 6.31
CA ILE A 203 19.14 1.03 7.47
C ILE A 203 17.99 0.76 8.45
N LYS A 204 17.14 1.76 8.69
CA LYS A 204 16.00 1.64 9.60
C LYS A 204 14.90 0.71 9.06
N TYR A 205 14.66 0.73 7.75
CA TYR A 205 13.60 -0.04 7.10
C TYR A 205 14.17 -1.01 6.04
N PRO A 206 14.87 -2.07 6.48
CA PRO A 206 15.55 -3.00 5.56
C PRO A 206 14.59 -3.81 4.69
N LEU A 207 13.33 -3.95 5.12
CA LEU A 207 12.28 -4.66 4.38
C LEU A 207 11.46 -3.74 3.47
N ALA A 208 11.77 -2.43 3.38
CA ALA A 208 10.99 -1.50 2.59
C ALA A 208 10.78 -1.99 1.15
N ALA A 209 9.52 -1.95 0.69
CA ALA A 209 9.17 -2.31 -0.67
C ALA A 209 9.50 -1.13 -1.60
N LYS A 210 10.46 -1.34 -2.49
CA LYS A 210 11.03 -0.30 -3.36
C LYS A 210 11.03 -0.72 -4.82
N ASP A 211 10.94 0.28 -5.70
CA ASP A 211 11.15 0.10 -7.13
C ASP A 211 12.65 0.01 -7.47
N SER A 212 12.95 -0.19 -8.76
CA SER A 212 14.33 -0.30 -9.26
C SER A 212 15.18 0.97 -9.05
N GLN A 213 14.55 2.10 -8.75
CA GLN A 213 15.22 3.37 -8.45
C GLN A 213 15.34 3.65 -6.93
N GLY A 214 14.96 2.68 -6.10
CA GLY A 214 15.02 2.80 -4.64
C GLY A 214 13.91 3.66 -4.03
N ARG A 215 12.85 3.99 -4.79
CA ARG A 215 11.68 4.72 -4.29
C ARG A 215 10.65 3.75 -3.74
N LEU A 216 9.91 4.16 -2.71
CA LEU A 216 8.84 3.33 -2.14
C LEU A 216 7.80 2.96 -3.18
N LEU A 217 7.32 1.73 -3.13
CA LEU A 217 6.19 1.27 -3.95
C LEU A 217 4.89 1.96 -3.51
N CYS A 218 4.10 2.37 -4.49
CA CYS A 218 2.81 3.01 -4.28
C CYS A 218 1.79 2.55 -5.32
N GLY A 219 0.60 2.19 -4.85
CA GLY A 219 -0.55 1.94 -5.71
C GLY A 219 -1.61 3.03 -5.60
N ALA A 220 -2.51 3.08 -6.57
CA ALA A 220 -3.65 3.98 -6.56
C ALA A 220 -4.91 3.34 -7.12
N GLY A 221 -6.05 3.60 -6.48
CA GLY A 221 -7.35 3.14 -6.93
C GLY A 221 -7.89 4.01 -8.08
N VAL A 222 -8.54 3.37 -9.04
CA VAL A 222 -9.30 4.02 -10.10
C VAL A 222 -10.66 3.34 -10.25
N GLY A 223 -11.65 4.08 -10.73
CA GLY A 223 -12.98 3.56 -11.04
C GLY A 223 -13.19 3.37 -12.54
N ILE A 224 -14.44 3.13 -12.93
CA ILE A 224 -14.86 2.92 -14.31
C ILE A 224 -15.49 4.18 -14.93
N THR A 225 -15.11 5.36 -14.45
CA THR A 225 -15.63 6.66 -14.90
C THR A 225 -15.19 7.00 -16.32
N ALA A 226 -15.93 7.87 -17.00
CA ALA A 226 -15.62 8.29 -18.39
C ALA A 226 -14.21 8.90 -18.52
N ASN A 227 -13.69 9.55 -17.48
CA ASN A 227 -12.37 10.18 -17.45
C ASN A 227 -11.27 9.30 -16.82
N VAL A 228 -11.47 7.97 -16.75
CA VAL A 228 -10.50 7.06 -16.12
C VAL A 228 -9.11 7.15 -16.76
N LEU A 229 -9.02 7.33 -18.08
CA LEU A 229 -7.72 7.43 -18.75
C LEU A 229 -6.95 8.72 -18.40
N ASP A 230 -7.64 9.83 -18.11
CA ASP A 230 -7.00 11.07 -17.64
C ASP A 230 -6.42 10.86 -16.23
N ARG A 231 -7.19 10.18 -15.36
CA ARG A 231 -6.71 9.80 -14.02
C ARG A 231 -5.51 8.89 -14.10
N VAL A 232 -5.56 7.84 -14.90
CA VAL A 232 -4.43 6.92 -15.11
C VAL A 232 -3.21 7.66 -15.66
N ALA A 233 -3.38 8.58 -16.63
CA ALA A 233 -2.30 9.39 -17.18
C ALA A 233 -1.59 10.22 -16.10
N ALA A 234 -2.35 10.90 -15.24
CA ALA A 234 -1.80 11.68 -14.13
C ALA A 234 -1.04 10.80 -13.11
N LEU A 235 -1.58 9.63 -12.79
CA LEU A 235 -0.94 8.66 -11.87
C LEU A 235 0.35 8.08 -12.46
N VAL A 236 0.37 7.76 -13.76
CA VAL A 236 1.57 7.31 -14.47
C VAL A 236 2.64 8.41 -14.49
N ALA A 237 2.24 9.66 -14.72
CA ALA A 237 3.15 10.82 -14.65
C ALA A 237 3.75 10.96 -13.23
N ALA A 238 2.97 10.69 -12.18
CA ALA A 238 3.42 10.65 -10.78
C ALA A 238 4.24 9.39 -10.43
N LYS A 239 4.49 8.48 -11.39
CA LYS A 239 5.28 7.24 -11.22
C LYS A 239 4.61 6.22 -10.29
N VAL A 240 3.29 6.09 -10.34
CA VAL A 240 2.58 5.00 -9.66
C VAL A 240 3.09 3.64 -10.14
N ASP A 241 3.23 2.67 -9.23
CA ASP A 241 3.75 1.34 -9.56
C ASP A 241 2.63 0.39 -10.01
N VAL A 242 1.44 0.52 -9.42
CA VAL A 242 0.29 -0.34 -9.71
C VAL A 242 -1.02 0.45 -9.60
N ILE A 243 -1.93 0.15 -10.50
CA ILE A 243 -3.31 0.65 -10.48
C ILE A 243 -4.23 -0.46 -9.96
N VAL A 244 -5.18 -0.08 -9.10
CA VAL A 244 -6.28 -0.96 -8.67
C VAL A 244 -7.55 -0.47 -9.34
N LEU A 245 -8.01 -1.18 -10.37
CA LEU A 245 -9.32 -0.98 -10.96
C LEU A 245 -10.36 -1.61 -10.03
N ASP A 246 -11.07 -0.76 -9.29
CA ASP A 246 -11.88 -1.15 -8.15
C ASP A 246 -13.38 -0.92 -8.41
N SER A 247 -14.16 -2.01 -8.38
CA SER A 247 -15.60 -2.03 -8.55
C SER A 247 -16.25 -2.98 -7.53
N ALA A 248 -17.49 -2.72 -7.17
CA ALA A 248 -18.29 -3.63 -6.34
C ALA A 248 -18.58 -4.95 -7.06
N HIS A 249 -18.56 -4.95 -8.41
CA HIS A 249 -18.77 -6.14 -9.24
C HIS A 249 -17.82 -6.14 -10.44
N GLY A 250 -16.65 -6.76 -10.27
CA GLY A 250 -15.60 -6.84 -11.29
C GLY A 250 -15.97 -7.68 -12.52
N HIS A 251 -16.89 -8.64 -12.38
CA HIS A 251 -17.37 -9.46 -13.48
C HIS A 251 -18.52 -8.77 -14.25
N SER A 252 -18.28 -7.54 -14.65
CA SER A 252 -19.22 -6.79 -15.48
C SER A 252 -18.56 -6.31 -16.77
N GLN A 253 -19.34 -6.20 -17.86
CA GLN A 253 -18.80 -5.82 -19.16
C GLN A 253 -18.08 -4.46 -19.13
N ASN A 254 -18.60 -3.51 -18.34
CA ASN A 254 -17.97 -2.18 -18.21
C ASN A 254 -16.58 -2.26 -17.56
N VAL A 255 -16.39 -3.10 -16.55
CA VAL A 255 -15.08 -3.31 -15.91
C VAL A 255 -14.13 -3.99 -16.87
N LEU A 256 -14.58 -5.05 -17.58
CA LEU A 256 -13.76 -5.75 -18.57
C LEU A 256 -13.31 -4.82 -19.70
N ASN A 257 -14.21 -3.99 -20.21
CA ASN A 257 -13.91 -3.01 -21.27
C ASN A 257 -12.93 -1.94 -20.76
N CYS A 258 -13.14 -1.42 -19.55
CA CYS A 258 -12.25 -0.44 -18.91
C CYS A 258 -10.85 -1.01 -18.72
N LEU A 259 -10.73 -2.24 -18.23
CA LEU A 259 -9.44 -2.93 -18.06
C LEU A 259 -8.70 -3.07 -19.38
N LYS A 260 -9.37 -3.55 -20.45
CA LYS A 260 -8.79 -3.66 -21.78
C LYS A 260 -8.28 -2.31 -22.29
N MET A 261 -9.10 -1.26 -22.17
CA MET A 261 -8.76 0.09 -22.60
C MET A 261 -7.51 0.64 -21.86
N ILE A 262 -7.39 0.41 -20.55
CA ILE A 262 -6.22 0.80 -19.77
C ILE A 262 -4.99 0.02 -20.26
N LYS A 263 -5.10 -1.30 -20.43
CA LYS A 263 -3.98 -2.16 -20.84
C LYS A 263 -3.54 -1.91 -22.29
N GLU A 264 -4.45 -1.54 -23.19
CA GLU A 264 -4.11 -1.13 -24.56
C GLU A 264 -3.29 0.16 -24.58
N LYS A 265 -3.66 1.14 -23.76
CA LYS A 265 -2.96 2.43 -23.70
C LYS A 265 -1.66 2.35 -22.88
N TYR A 266 -1.60 1.52 -21.85
CA TYR A 266 -0.48 1.36 -20.93
C TYR A 266 -0.14 -0.13 -20.73
N PRO A 267 0.43 -0.82 -21.72
CA PRO A 267 0.64 -2.27 -21.69
C PRO A 267 1.57 -2.73 -20.55
N ASP A 268 2.53 -1.91 -20.16
CA ASP A 268 3.49 -2.22 -19.09
C ASP A 268 2.99 -1.88 -17.68
N LEU A 269 1.96 -1.05 -17.56
CA LEU A 269 1.37 -0.68 -16.29
C LEU A 269 0.74 -1.91 -15.64
N GLN A 270 1.09 -2.17 -14.38
CA GLN A 270 0.49 -3.26 -13.63
C GLN A 270 -0.90 -2.87 -13.14
N VAL A 271 -1.89 -3.71 -13.40
CA VAL A 271 -3.29 -3.47 -13.04
C VAL A 271 -3.83 -4.64 -12.24
N ILE A 272 -4.23 -4.36 -10.99
CA ILE A 272 -5.03 -5.26 -10.16
C ILE A 272 -6.50 -4.95 -10.46
N ALA A 273 -7.29 -5.96 -10.81
CA ALA A 273 -8.70 -5.76 -11.11
C ALA A 273 -9.61 -6.54 -10.14
N GLY A 274 -10.75 -5.99 -9.82
CA GLY A 274 -11.74 -6.59 -8.92
C GLY A 274 -12.93 -5.65 -8.63
N ASN A 275 -13.82 -6.04 -7.68
CA ASN A 275 -13.75 -7.27 -6.90
C ASN A 275 -14.56 -8.38 -7.55
N VAL A 276 -14.10 -9.59 -7.36
CA VAL A 276 -14.77 -10.81 -7.82
C VAL A 276 -14.82 -11.84 -6.68
N ALA A 277 -15.58 -12.93 -6.89
CA ALA A 277 -15.73 -14.00 -5.89
C ALA A 277 -15.79 -15.40 -6.50
N THR A 278 -15.59 -15.53 -7.82
CA THR A 278 -15.72 -16.81 -8.54
C THR A 278 -14.55 -17.04 -9.51
N GLY A 279 -14.28 -18.31 -9.82
CA GLY A 279 -13.29 -18.70 -10.81
C GLY A 279 -13.58 -18.15 -12.21
N ASP A 280 -14.85 -18.20 -12.65
CA ASP A 280 -15.25 -17.67 -13.96
C ASP A 280 -14.98 -16.16 -14.08
N ALA A 281 -15.28 -15.40 -13.03
CA ALA A 281 -14.99 -13.99 -12.98
C ALA A 281 -13.48 -13.71 -12.99
N THR A 282 -12.70 -14.53 -12.30
CA THR A 282 -11.24 -14.47 -12.29
C THR A 282 -10.68 -14.70 -13.69
N ARG A 283 -11.15 -15.73 -14.40
CA ARG A 283 -10.77 -16.02 -15.80
C ARG A 283 -11.05 -14.83 -16.70
N ALA A 284 -12.27 -14.27 -16.63
CA ALA A 284 -12.66 -13.12 -17.43
C ALA A 284 -11.75 -11.88 -17.22
N LEU A 285 -11.37 -11.59 -15.97
CA LEU A 285 -10.44 -10.49 -15.68
C LEU A 285 -9.02 -10.76 -16.20
N ILE A 286 -8.52 -11.99 -16.05
CA ILE A 286 -7.19 -12.38 -16.54
C ILE A 286 -7.13 -12.26 -18.07
N GLU A 287 -8.13 -12.78 -18.77
CA GLU A 287 -8.23 -12.70 -20.24
C GLU A 287 -8.41 -11.25 -20.74
N ALA A 288 -8.98 -10.37 -19.92
CA ALA A 288 -9.05 -8.94 -20.19
C ALA A 288 -7.74 -8.18 -19.91
N GLY A 289 -6.72 -8.84 -19.33
CA GLY A 289 -5.38 -8.30 -19.13
C GLY A 289 -5.02 -7.94 -17.69
N ALA A 290 -5.75 -8.41 -16.68
CA ALA A 290 -5.40 -8.20 -15.27
C ALA A 290 -4.04 -8.82 -14.92
N ASP A 291 -3.23 -8.09 -14.18
CA ASP A 291 -1.92 -8.53 -13.68
C ASP A 291 -1.98 -9.14 -12.27
N ALA A 292 -3.09 -8.94 -11.58
CA ALA A 292 -3.54 -9.62 -10.38
C ALA A 292 -5.06 -9.46 -10.24
N VAL A 293 -5.70 -10.35 -9.48
CA VAL A 293 -7.16 -10.33 -9.26
C VAL A 293 -7.47 -10.12 -7.79
N LYS A 294 -8.34 -9.17 -7.50
CA LYS A 294 -8.77 -8.82 -6.14
C LYS A 294 -10.11 -9.47 -5.82
N VAL A 295 -10.13 -10.28 -4.74
CA VAL A 295 -11.22 -11.17 -4.37
C VAL A 295 -11.88 -10.72 -3.08
N GLY A 296 -13.20 -10.53 -3.13
CA GLY A 296 -14.00 -10.20 -1.96
C GLY A 296 -15.28 -9.45 -2.32
N ILE A 297 -16.43 -10.12 -2.20
CA ILE A 297 -17.76 -9.53 -2.37
C ILE A 297 -18.49 -9.59 -1.04
N GLY A 298 -18.54 -8.43 -0.35
CA GLY A 298 -19.26 -8.25 0.89
C GLY A 298 -18.61 -8.74 2.19
N PRO A 299 -17.30 -9.14 2.28
CA PRO A 299 -16.72 -9.59 3.55
C PRO A 299 -16.25 -8.46 4.47
N GLY A 300 -16.15 -7.22 3.99
CA GLY A 300 -15.66 -6.09 4.78
C GLY A 300 -16.53 -5.78 5.99
N SER A 301 -15.91 -5.35 7.10
CA SER A 301 -16.60 -5.09 8.37
C SER A 301 -17.65 -3.96 8.31
N ILE A 302 -17.50 -3.04 7.35
CA ILE A 302 -18.41 -1.90 7.12
C ILE A 302 -19.26 -2.08 5.85
N CYS A 303 -19.21 -3.25 5.20
CA CYS A 303 -19.94 -3.55 3.99
C CYS A 303 -21.32 -4.14 4.32
N THR A 304 -22.36 -3.64 3.66
CA THR A 304 -23.73 -4.16 3.79
C THR A 304 -24.27 -4.75 2.48
N THR A 305 -23.45 -4.95 1.46
CA THR A 305 -23.86 -5.53 0.18
C THR A 305 -24.62 -6.85 0.35
N ARG A 306 -24.15 -7.74 1.23
CA ARG A 306 -24.81 -9.04 1.48
C ARG A 306 -26.20 -8.89 2.08
N VAL A 307 -26.43 -7.84 2.88
CA VAL A 307 -27.70 -7.57 3.53
C VAL A 307 -28.65 -6.78 2.61
N VAL A 308 -28.11 -5.78 1.92
CA VAL A 308 -28.91 -4.87 1.08
C VAL A 308 -29.24 -5.50 -0.28
N ALA A 309 -28.27 -6.14 -0.92
CA ALA A 309 -28.40 -6.73 -2.25
C ALA A 309 -28.63 -8.25 -2.22
N GLY A 310 -28.34 -8.93 -1.10
CA GLY A 310 -28.38 -10.38 -1.01
C GLY A 310 -27.27 -11.10 -1.75
N ILE A 311 -26.16 -10.41 -2.07
CA ILE A 311 -25.08 -10.90 -2.93
C ILE A 311 -23.79 -11.04 -2.12
N GLY A 312 -23.07 -12.14 -2.33
CA GLY A 312 -21.75 -12.37 -1.74
C GLY A 312 -21.36 -13.84 -1.75
N VAL A 313 -20.07 -14.08 -1.53
CA VAL A 313 -19.52 -15.41 -1.31
C VAL A 313 -18.65 -15.38 -0.06
N PRO A 314 -18.77 -16.32 0.88
CA PRO A 314 -17.88 -16.39 2.04
C PRO A 314 -16.41 -16.46 1.62
N GLN A 315 -15.55 -15.75 2.36
CA GLN A 315 -14.26 -15.32 1.82
C GLN A 315 -13.27 -16.45 1.55
N VAL A 316 -13.23 -17.49 2.39
CA VAL A 316 -12.33 -18.64 2.14
C VAL A 316 -12.74 -19.36 0.86
N SER A 317 -14.05 -19.62 0.68
CA SER A 317 -14.58 -20.23 -0.55
C SER A 317 -14.28 -19.36 -1.79
N ALA A 318 -14.47 -18.05 -1.68
CA ALA A 318 -14.17 -17.12 -2.78
C ALA A 318 -12.69 -17.15 -3.18
N ILE A 319 -11.77 -17.13 -2.20
CA ILE A 319 -10.33 -17.19 -2.46
C ILE A 319 -9.95 -18.51 -3.12
N MET A 320 -10.45 -19.64 -2.61
CA MET A 320 -10.14 -20.96 -3.15
C MET A 320 -10.63 -21.12 -4.59
N ASP A 321 -11.85 -20.69 -4.89
CA ASP A 321 -12.43 -20.79 -6.23
C ASP A 321 -11.66 -19.89 -7.22
N CYS A 322 -11.39 -18.64 -6.85
CA CYS A 322 -10.61 -17.72 -7.69
C CYS A 322 -9.17 -18.24 -7.90
N TYR A 323 -8.52 -18.73 -6.85
CA TYR A 323 -7.16 -19.27 -6.95
C TYR A 323 -7.08 -20.53 -7.81
N SER A 324 -8.12 -21.37 -7.79
CA SER A 324 -8.16 -22.59 -8.61
C SER A 324 -7.96 -22.29 -10.09
N VAL A 325 -8.44 -21.12 -10.56
CA VAL A 325 -8.28 -20.64 -11.92
C VAL A 325 -6.98 -19.81 -12.07
N ALA A 326 -6.74 -18.87 -11.16
CA ALA A 326 -5.61 -17.92 -11.28
C ALA A 326 -4.24 -18.63 -11.31
N LYS A 327 -4.08 -19.74 -10.59
CA LYS A 327 -2.86 -20.55 -10.57
C LYS A 327 -2.47 -21.10 -11.95
N GLU A 328 -3.45 -21.42 -12.80
CA GLU A 328 -3.23 -21.93 -14.16
C GLU A 328 -2.56 -20.87 -15.05
N TYR A 329 -2.79 -19.59 -14.76
CA TYR A 329 -2.24 -18.45 -15.48
C TYR A 329 -1.01 -17.81 -14.79
N GLY A 330 -0.65 -18.29 -13.61
CA GLY A 330 0.41 -17.68 -12.79
C GLY A 330 0.07 -16.26 -12.32
N ILE A 331 -1.22 -15.94 -12.14
CA ILE A 331 -1.71 -14.61 -11.71
C ILE A 331 -1.95 -14.60 -10.21
N PRO A 332 -1.38 -13.62 -9.46
CA PRO A 332 -1.60 -13.49 -8.02
C PRO A 332 -3.05 -13.15 -7.65
N ILE A 333 -3.48 -13.63 -6.48
CA ILE A 333 -4.76 -13.32 -5.84
C ILE A 333 -4.54 -12.38 -4.68
N ILE A 334 -5.32 -11.30 -4.62
CA ILE A 334 -5.40 -10.38 -3.49
C ILE A 334 -6.67 -10.71 -2.69
N ALA A 335 -6.51 -11.17 -1.45
CA ALA A 335 -7.61 -11.42 -0.54
C ALA A 335 -8.06 -10.10 0.12
N ASP A 336 -9.24 -9.60 -0.25
CA ASP A 336 -9.72 -8.29 0.17
C ASP A 336 -10.94 -8.42 1.09
N GLY A 337 -10.76 -8.08 2.36
CA GLY A 337 -11.80 -7.99 3.37
C GLY A 337 -11.99 -9.26 4.22
N GLY A 338 -12.71 -9.08 5.33
CA GLY A 338 -13.04 -10.15 6.28
C GLY A 338 -11.95 -10.49 7.31
N ILE A 339 -10.77 -9.90 7.20
CA ILE A 339 -9.63 -10.15 8.08
C ILE A 339 -9.79 -9.33 9.36
N LYS A 340 -9.85 -10.03 10.50
CA LYS A 340 -9.99 -9.46 11.85
C LYS A 340 -8.77 -9.71 12.72
N TYR A 341 -8.04 -10.79 12.48
CA TYR A 341 -6.89 -11.24 13.26
C TYR A 341 -5.75 -11.68 12.34
N SER A 342 -4.55 -11.76 12.88
CA SER A 342 -3.37 -12.29 12.14
C SER A 342 -3.58 -13.73 11.65
N GLY A 343 -4.32 -14.56 12.40
CA GLY A 343 -4.68 -15.90 11.98
C GLY A 343 -5.52 -15.95 10.69
N ASP A 344 -6.34 -14.93 10.43
CA ASP A 344 -7.12 -14.86 9.19
C ASP A 344 -6.21 -14.59 7.98
N ILE A 345 -5.10 -13.88 8.16
CA ILE A 345 -4.07 -13.70 7.12
C ILE A 345 -3.48 -15.07 6.75
N THR A 346 -3.11 -15.87 7.74
CA THR A 346 -2.59 -17.23 7.52
C THR A 346 -3.60 -18.10 6.76
N LYS A 347 -4.88 -18.04 7.14
CA LYS A 347 -5.96 -18.76 6.46
C LYS A 347 -6.18 -18.26 5.02
N ALA A 348 -6.15 -16.93 4.80
CA ALA A 348 -6.31 -16.34 3.47
C ALA A 348 -5.20 -16.78 2.51
N ILE A 349 -3.96 -16.83 3.00
CA ILE A 349 -2.81 -17.30 2.22
C ILE A 349 -2.94 -18.78 1.93
N ALA A 350 -3.21 -19.61 2.94
CA ALA A 350 -3.42 -21.04 2.75
C ALA A 350 -4.57 -21.37 1.79
N ALA A 351 -5.60 -20.51 1.70
CA ALA A 351 -6.69 -20.62 0.73
C ALA A 351 -6.29 -20.26 -0.71
N GLY A 352 -5.11 -19.63 -0.93
CA GLY A 352 -4.61 -19.24 -2.24
C GLY A 352 -4.28 -17.77 -2.43
N GLY A 353 -4.47 -16.91 -1.39
CA GLY A 353 -4.12 -15.50 -1.44
C GLY A 353 -2.62 -15.28 -1.47
N ASN A 354 -2.15 -14.36 -2.31
CA ASN A 354 -0.76 -13.91 -2.31
C ASN A 354 -0.54 -12.73 -1.36
N VAL A 355 -1.51 -11.81 -1.33
CA VAL A 355 -1.49 -10.59 -0.53
C VAL A 355 -2.87 -10.39 0.09
N CYS A 356 -2.91 -9.87 1.31
CA CYS A 356 -4.13 -9.50 2.01
C CYS A 356 -4.32 -7.98 1.98
N MET A 357 -5.42 -7.50 1.38
CA MET A 357 -5.85 -6.11 1.50
C MET A 357 -6.70 -5.95 2.75
N MET A 358 -6.36 -4.97 3.59
CA MET A 358 -7.02 -4.73 4.86
C MET A 358 -7.41 -3.27 5.02
N GLY A 359 -8.69 -3.03 5.35
CA GLY A 359 -9.21 -1.72 5.73
C GLY A 359 -9.26 -1.58 7.25
N TYR A 360 -10.08 -2.40 7.90
CA TYR A 360 -10.31 -2.38 9.35
C TYR A 360 -9.03 -2.39 10.18
N MET A 361 -8.08 -3.27 9.84
CA MET A 361 -6.83 -3.42 10.61
C MET A 361 -5.98 -2.15 10.62
N PHE A 362 -6.01 -1.35 9.55
CA PHE A 362 -5.22 -0.13 9.40
C PHE A 362 -6.00 1.15 9.63
N ALA A 363 -7.34 1.12 9.59
CA ALA A 363 -8.17 2.32 9.81
C ALA A 363 -7.94 2.97 11.18
N GLY A 364 -7.63 2.19 12.22
CA GLY A 364 -7.32 2.66 13.57
C GLY A 364 -5.88 3.18 13.76
N CYS A 365 -5.01 3.03 12.76
CA CYS A 365 -3.62 3.47 12.88
C CYS A 365 -3.47 4.99 12.78
N GLU A 366 -2.39 5.52 13.37
CA GLU A 366 -2.07 6.95 13.36
C GLU A 366 -1.97 7.53 11.95
N GLU A 367 -1.46 6.78 11.01
CA GLU A 367 -1.16 7.21 9.65
C GLU A 367 -2.38 7.21 8.73
N SER A 368 -3.52 6.61 9.15
CA SER A 368 -4.77 6.67 8.39
C SER A 368 -5.34 8.10 8.38
N PRO A 369 -6.01 8.53 7.29
CA PRO A 369 -6.56 9.89 7.18
C PRO A 369 -7.84 10.11 7.99
N GLY A 370 -8.50 9.05 8.49
CA GLY A 370 -9.70 9.16 9.32
C GLY A 370 -9.50 10.08 10.53
N GLU A 371 -10.49 10.91 10.82
CA GLU A 371 -10.45 11.84 11.95
C GLU A 371 -10.42 11.13 13.29
N TYR A 372 -9.83 11.78 14.29
CA TYR A 372 -9.85 11.29 15.66
C TYR A 372 -11.16 11.63 16.36
N GLU A 373 -11.69 10.66 17.09
CA GLU A 373 -12.83 10.85 18.00
C GLU A 373 -12.45 10.42 19.42
N LEU A 374 -12.90 11.18 20.39
CA LEU A 374 -12.83 10.81 21.81
C LEU A 374 -14.22 10.33 22.26
N PHE A 375 -14.32 9.06 22.65
CA PHE A 375 -15.57 8.49 23.11
C PHE A 375 -15.35 7.65 24.36
N GLN A 376 -16.14 7.92 25.42
CA GLN A 376 -16.02 7.27 26.73
C GLN A 376 -14.57 7.23 27.28
N GLY A 377 -13.81 8.33 27.07
CA GLY A 377 -12.43 8.45 27.53
C GLY A 377 -11.39 7.68 26.70
N ARG A 378 -11.82 7.02 25.64
CA ARG A 378 -10.91 6.30 24.72
C ARG A 378 -10.81 7.01 23.36
N LYS A 379 -9.66 6.87 22.73
CA LYS A 379 -9.38 7.45 21.41
C LYS A 379 -9.80 6.47 20.31
N TYR A 380 -10.54 6.97 19.33
CA TYR A 380 -11.01 6.24 18.16
C TYR A 380 -10.63 6.99 16.89
N LYS A 381 -10.77 6.32 15.75
CA LYS A 381 -10.69 6.94 14.42
C LYS A 381 -11.95 6.63 13.62
N VAL A 382 -12.40 7.60 12.85
CA VAL A 382 -13.51 7.43 11.90
C VAL A 382 -13.13 6.40 10.85
N TYR A 383 -14.02 5.47 10.59
CA TYR A 383 -13.88 4.44 9.56
C TYR A 383 -15.20 4.25 8.84
N ARG A 384 -15.20 4.34 7.50
CA ARG A 384 -16.40 4.20 6.70
C ARG A 384 -16.20 3.34 5.47
N GLY A 385 -17.29 2.68 5.03
CA GLY A 385 -17.33 1.94 3.78
C GLY A 385 -17.38 2.86 2.57
N MET A 386 -16.79 2.44 1.47
CA MET A 386 -16.88 3.16 0.20
C MET A 386 -18.32 3.22 -0.34
N GLY A 387 -19.21 2.30 0.10
CA GLY A 387 -20.64 2.31 -0.17
C GLY A 387 -21.49 3.08 0.86
N SER A 388 -20.88 3.79 1.81
CA SER A 388 -21.61 4.68 2.72
C SER A 388 -22.07 5.94 1.97
N ILE A 389 -23.11 6.61 2.50
CA ILE A 389 -23.67 7.81 1.86
C ILE A 389 -22.58 8.87 1.67
N ALA A 390 -21.83 9.20 2.73
CA ALA A 390 -20.83 10.24 2.66
C ALA A 390 -19.66 9.86 1.71
N ALA A 391 -19.22 8.59 1.67
CA ALA A 391 -18.19 8.17 0.72
C ALA A 391 -18.69 8.25 -0.74
N MET A 392 -19.95 7.88 -0.99
CA MET A 392 -20.54 7.99 -2.33
C MET A 392 -20.71 9.44 -2.77
N GLU A 393 -21.11 10.34 -1.89
CA GLU A 393 -21.20 11.78 -2.17
C GLU A 393 -19.83 12.39 -2.49
N ASN A 394 -18.76 11.86 -1.97
CA ASN A 394 -17.38 12.31 -2.17
C ASN A 394 -16.65 11.61 -3.34
N GLY A 395 -17.29 10.74 -4.12
CA GLY A 395 -16.71 10.23 -5.36
C GLY A 395 -16.76 8.73 -5.59
N SER A 396 -17.36 7.90 -4.70
CA SER A 396 -17.41 6.45 -4.89
C SER A 396 -18.71 5.90 -5.51
N LYS A 397 -19.56 6.76 -6.07
CA LYS A 397 -20.81 6.36 -6.74
C LYS A 397 -20.61 5.39 -7.90
N ASP A 398 -19.54 5.57 -8.67
CA ASP A 398 -19.17 4.72 -9.80
C ASP A 398 -18.87 3.28 -9.39
N ARG A 399 -18.30 3.07 -8.19
CA ARG A 399 -18.04 1.75 -7.64
C ARG A 399 -19.31 0.90 -7.53
N TYR A 400 -20.43 1.55 -7.22
CA TYR A 400 -21.76 0.93 -7.00
C TYR A 400 -22.74 1.18 -8.15
N PHE A 401 -22.27 1.65 -9.31
CA PHE A 401 -23.09 1.92 -10.50
C PHE A 401 -24.21 2.95 -10.25
N GLN A 402 -23.98 3.92 -9.36
CA GLN A 402 -24.97 4.92 -8.93
C GLN A 402 -24.61 6.36 -9.36
N GLU A 403 -23.76 6.55 -10.36
CA GLU A 403 -23.30 7.88 -10.80
C GLU A 403 -24.46 8.82 -11.16
N ASN A 404 -25.50 8.30 -11.79
CA ASN A 404 -26.68 9.05 -12.24
C ASN A 404 -27.90 8.89 -11.33
N ALA A 405 -27.74 8.30 -10.16
CA ALA A 405 -28.86 8.06 -9.24
C ALA A 405 -29.34 9.37 -8.60
N LYS A 406 -30.66 9.61 -8.68
CA LYS A 406 -31.31 10.76 -7.99
C LYS A 406 -31.31 10.62 -6.47
N LYS A 407 -31.31 9.38 -5.97
CA LYS A 407 -31.24 9.03 -4.56
C LYS A 407 -30.33 7.82 -4.41
N LEU A 408 -29.38 7.88 -3.48
CA LEU A 408 -28.41 6.82 -3.24
C LEU A 408 -29.03 5.67 -2.44
N VAL A 409 -28.63 4.45 -2.78
CA VAL A 409 -28.85 3.23 -2.00
C VAL A 409 -27.52 2.78 -1.43
N PRO A 410 -27.24 3.01 -0.14
CA PRO A 410 -25.95 2.68 0.44
C PRO A 410 -25.76 1.15 0.60
N GLU A 411 -24.57 0.69 0.33
CA GLU A 411 -24.08 -0.68 0.59
C GLU A 411 -22.94 -0.71 1.60
N GLY A 412 -22.88 0.28 2.48
CA GLY A 412 -21.89 0.40 3.54
C GLY A 412 -22.35 1.36 4.62
N VAL A 413 -21.71 1.26 5.77
CA VAL A 413 -21.96 2.09 6.95
C VAL A 413 -20.75 2.94 7.31
N GLU A 414 -21.00 3.92 8.17
CA GLU A 414 -19.98 4.73 8.82
C GLU A 414 -19.91 4.37 10.31
N GLY A 415 -18.72 4.38 10.86
CA GLY A 415 -18.48 4.06 12.25
C GLY A 415 -17.11 4.54 12.71
N ARG A 416 -16.67 4.02 13.81
CA ARG A 416 -15.35 4.28 14.38
C ARG A 416 -14.70 2.99 14.80
N VAL A 417 -13.37 2.98 14.78
CA VAL A 417 -12.53 1.88 15.24
C VAL A 417 -11.60 2.37 16.33
N ALA A 418 -11.24 1.50 17.27
CA ALA A 418 -10.29 1.84 18.31
C ALA A 418 -8.96 2.30 17.71
N TYR A 419 -8.36 3.32 18.32
CA TYR A 419 -7.01 3.75 17.94
C TYR A 419 -5.99 2.66 18.28
N LYS A 420 -5.13 2.32 17.32
CA LYS A 420 -4.20 1.18 17.42
C LYS A 420 -2.72 1.58 17.47
N GLY A 421 -2.41 2.89 17.51
CA GLY A 421 -1.02 3.35 17.44
C GLY A 421 -0.48 3.36 16.00
N SER A 422 0.80 3.09 15.84
CA SER A 422 1.48 3.15 14.55
C SER A 422 1.18 1.94 13.63
N VAL A 423 1.31 2.15 12.33
CA VAL A 423 1.31 1.04 11.34
C VAL A 423 2.44 0.05 11.64
N GLU A 424 3.61 0.55 12.03
CA GLU A 424 4.78 -0.27 12.35
C GLU A 424 4.45 -1.30 13.45
N ASP A 425 3.85 -0.86 14.56
CA ASP A 425 3.46 -1.74 15.66
C ASP A 425 2.37 -2.73 15.24
N THR A 426 1.37 -2.26 14.50
CA THR A 426 0.28 -3.12 13.99
C THR A 426 0.82 -4.19 13.06
N VAL A 427 1.64 -3.84 12.08
CA VAL A 427 2.26 -4.78 11.15
C VAL A 427 3.16 -5.77 11.88
N PHE A 428 3.93 -5.31 12.87
CA PHE A 428 4.77 -6.20 13.68
C PHE A 428 3.96 -7.32 14.34
N GLN A 429 2.82 -6.99 14.96
CA GLN A 429 1.93 -7.98 15.59
C GLN A 429 1.31 -8.94 14.55
N LEU A 430 0.86 -8.41 13.43
CA LEU A 430 0.26 -9.20 12.35
C LEU A 430 1.27 -10.18 11.74
N LEU A 431 2.49 -9.73 11.49
CA LEU A 431 3.57 -10.57 10.96
C LEU A 431 3.99 -11.64 11.97
N GLY A 432 4.03 -11.31 13.26
CA GLY A 432 4.33 -12.26 14.32
C GLY A 432 3.32 -13.42 14.31
N GLY A 433 2.03 -13.12 14.21
CA GLY A 433 0.98 -14.13 14.11
C GLY A 433 1.06 -14.97 12.84
N LEU A 434 1.31 -14.33 11.68
CA LEU A 434 1.48 -15.03 10.41
C LEU A 434 2.70 -15.98 10.44
N ARG A 435 3.85 -15.51 10.90
CA ARG A 435 5.06 -16.33 11.04
C ARG A 435 4.84 -17.52 11.97
N SER A 436 4.13 -17.30 13.08
CA SER A 436 3.75 -18.37 14.02
C SER A 436 2.87 -19.42 13.32
N GLY A 437 1.82 -18.98 12.61
CA GLY A 437 0.93 -19.88 11.85
C GLY A 437 1.66 -20.68 10.79
N MET A 438 2.57 -20.05 10.04
CA MET A 438 3.41 -20.74 9.05
C MET A 438 4.36 -21.74 9.70
N GLY A 439 4.93 -21.41 10.85
CA GLY A 439 5.74 -22.33 11.65
C GLY A 439 4.96 -23.55 12.08
N TYR A 440 3.73 -23.41 12.57
CA TYR A 440 2.86 -24.52 12.92
C TYR A 440 2.49 -25.41 11.70
N CYS A 441 2.38 -24.83 10.52
CA CYS A 441 2.09 -25.58 9.29
C CYS A 441 3.34 -26.19 8.64
N GLY A 442 4.55 -25.89 9.14
CA GLY A 442 5.81 -26.33 8.52
C GLY A 442 6.10 -25.64 7.19
N ALA A 443 5.50 -24.48 6.93
CA ALA A 443 5.64 -23.72 5.69
C ALA A 443 6.77 -22.70 5.79
N GLN A 444 7.81 -22.88 5.00
CA GLN A 444 8.98 -22.00 4.98
C GLN A 444 8.73 -20.67 4.23
N ASP A 445 7.75 -20.65 3.31
CA ASP A 445 7.39 -19.52 2.46
C ASP A 445 5.89 -19.52 2.12
N ILE A 446 5.44 -18.46 1.47
CA ILE A 446 4.03 -18.24 1.10
C ILE A 446 3.51 -19.35 0.16
N GLU A 447 4.29 -19.75 -0.84
CA GLU A 447 3.86 -20.76 -1.81
C GLU A 447 3.72 -22.15 -1.13
N THR A 448 4.66 -22.51 -0.26
CA THR A 448 4.57 -23.73 0.53
C THR A 448 3.29 -23.77 1.38
N LEU A 449 2.90 -22.66 2.01
CA LEU A 449 1.66 -22.60 2.79
C LEU A 449 0.41 -22.82 1.92
N LYS A 450 0.39 -22.27 0.70
CA LYS A 450 -0.71 -22.47 -0.26
C LYS A 450 -0.82 -23.92 -0.70
N GLU A 451 0.31 -24.61 -0.90
CA GLU A 451 0.34 -26.00 -1.38
C GLU A 451 0.06 -27.01 -0.28
N THR A 452 0.55 -26.77 0.94
CA THR A 452 0.55 -27.76 2.04
C THR A 452 -0.49 -27.49 3.11
N GLY A 453 -1.05 -26.27 3.18
CA GLY A 453 -2.05 -25.88 4.16
C GLY A 453 -3.29 -26.76 4.10
N ARG A 454 -3.72 -27.29 5.24
CA ARG A 454 -4.93 -28.12 5.35
C ARG A 454 -5.89 -27.51 6.34
N PHE A 455 -7.13 -27.39 5.94
CA PHE A 455 -8.20 -26.88 6.78
C PHE A 455 -9.03 -28.00 7.42
N VAL A 456 -9.46 -27.74 8.65
CA VAL A 456 -10.57 -28.45 9.29
C VAL A 456 -11.73 -27.47 9.48
N LYS A 457 -12.93 -27.91 9.10
CA LYS A 457 -14.14 -27.14 9.34
C LYS A 457 -14.52 -27.25 10.82
N ILE A 458 -14.91 -26.13 11.43
CA ILE A 458 -15.27 -26.05 12.84
C ILE A 458 -16.74 -25.66 13.04
N SER A 459 -17.28 -25.95 14.22
CA SER A 459 -18.61 -25.51 14.63
C SER A 459 -18.58 -24.18 15.35
N ALA A 460 -19.75 -23.58 15.58
CA ALA A 460 -19.87 -22.38 16.41
C ALA A 460 -19.36 -22.60 17.85
N ALA A 461 -19.48 -23.83 18.38
CA ALA A 461 -18.91 -24.19 19.68
C ALA A 461 -17.38 -24.18 19.67
N SER A 462 -16.76 -24.71 18.61
CA SER A 462 -15.30 -24.64 18.43
C SER A 462 -14.79 -23.21 18.19
N LEU A 463 -15.58 -22.37 17.52
CA LEU A 463 -15.24 -20.95 17.39
C LEU A 463 -15.19 -20.27 18.76
N LYS A 464 -16.18 -20.54 19.63
CA LYS A 464 -16.18 -20.03 21.02
C LYS A 464 -14.99 -20.56 21.81
N GLU A 465 -14.63 -21.85 21.67
CA GLU A 465 -13.45 -22.47 22.28
C GLU A 465 -12.14 -21.81 21.81
N SER A 466 -12.09 -21.30 20.59
CA SER A 466 -10.91 -20.63 20.00
C SER A 466 -10.59 -19.28 20.61
N HIS A 467 -11.55 -18.65 21.29
CA HIS A 467 -11.35 -17.39 22.02
C HIS A 467 -11.13 -17.65 23.52
N PRO A 468 -10.46 -16.74 24.25
CA PRO A 468 -10.39 -16.83 25.70
C PRO A 468 -11.78 -16.99 26.30
N HIS A 469 -12.00 -18.02 27.12
CA HIS A 469 -13.27 -18.34 27.76
C HIS A 469 -13.04 -18.74 29.22
N ASP A 470 -14.06 -18.67 30.04
CA ASP A 470 -14.07 -18.99 31.48
C ASP A 470 -13.07 -18.20 32.33
N ILE A 471 -12.64 -17.02 31.81
CA ILE A 471 -11.79 -16.04 32.53
C ILE A 471 -12.31 -14.62 32.30
N HIS A 472 -11.93 -13.72 33.22
CA HIS A 472 -12.03 -12.29 33.01
C HIS A 472 -10.65 -11.76 32.59
N ILE A 473 -10.56 -11.16 31.40
CA ILE A 473 -9.32 -10.56 30.91
C ILE A 473 -9.05 -9.30 31.73
N THR A 474 -7.98 -9.31 32.51
CA THR A 474 -7.57 -8.16 33.35
C THR A 474 -6.52 -7.28 32.65
N LYS A 475 -5.83 -7.83 31.64
CA LYS A 475 -4.86 -7.13 30.80
C LYS A 475 -4.95 -7.67 29.39
N GLU A 476 -5.30 -6.79 28.46
CA GLU A 476 -5.34 -7.14 27.04
C GLU A 476 -3.96 -7.39 26.45
N ALA A 477 -3.87 -8.28 25.47
CA ALA A 477 -2.67 -8.48 24.68
C ALA A 477 -2.63 -7.45 23.52
N PRO A 478 -1.43 -7.08 23.03
CA PRO A 478 -1.33 -6.11 21.91
C PRO A 478 -2.05 -6.54 20.62
N ASN A 479 -2.29 -7.85 20.47
CA ASN A 479 -2.89 -8.47 19.29
C ASN A 479 -4.28 -9.09 19.56
N TYR A 480 -4.84 -8.87 20.75
CA TYR A 480 -6.17 -9.35 21.13
C TYR A 480 -6.86 -8.40 22.10
N SER A 481 -7.99 -7.83 21.69
CA SER A 481 -8.82 -6.93 22.49
C SER A 481 -10.23 -7.49 22.70
N VAL A 482 -10.83 -7.15 23.83
CA VAL A 482 -12.22 -7.54 24.16
C VAL A 482 -13.23 -6.61 23.47
N ASP A 483 -12.82 -5.38 23.13
CA ASP A 483 -13.69 -4.38 22.49
C ASP A 483 -13.95 -4.66 20.99
N ASP A 484 -13.29 -5.64 20.41
CA ASP A 484 -13.46 -6.07 19.02
C ASP A 484 -14.60 -7.11 18.83
N LYS A 485 -15.49 -7.28 19.85
CA LYS A 485 -16.63 -8.20 19.81
C LYS A 485 -17.96 -7.49 19.62
#